data_c238a7b4a3ba7d38520eba76f7b8a87f
#
_entry.id   c238a7b4a3ba7d38520eba76f7b8a87f
#
_cell.length_a   1.000
_cell.length_b   1.000
_cell.length_c   1.000
_cell.angle_alpha   90.00
_cell.angle_beta   90.00
_cell.angle_gamma   90.00
#
_symmetry.space_group_name_H-M   'P 1'
#
loop_
_entity.id
_entity.type
_entity.pdbx_description
1 polymer ?
#
loop_
_entity_poly.entity_id
_entity_poly.type
_entity_poly.pdbx_seq_one_letter_code
_entity_poly.pdbx_strand_id
1 'polypeptide(L)'
;MRNPVFISILLMVLIAIDFYIYQVLKHLLQGSGAGIRTAVRLLYWTLCIICLGAILLFPYFTNPYFRQYIFSISMGWMITQLVMALVFLIDDIRRGTFWAVGKISNASGAQFLNTENGIPRSTFLSWLGVGLASSLFISLIYGFGNKYNYRIVKKSISLKGLPAVFKGFKIIHISDIHSGSLQDKMAVQKGIDLIKAQNPDLVLFTGDLVNDRATEMQNWMDVFSQVKAPHGVFSTLGNHDYGDYVKWDTKEAKQQNLNDLMQVHANLGWRLLMNENVKIEKEGAHFHLVGIENWSAKARFPKYGKLEDAMSGINANLPIILLSHDPSHWEAEVIPKYPEVQLMLSGHTHGMQFGLENPYFKWSPVQWVYKQWAGMYQTEKQQLYVNRGFGFLGYPGRVGILPEITLIELV
;
A
#
# COMPACT_ATOMS: atom_id res chain seq x y z
N MET A 1 4.00 -15.80 -21.62
CA MET A 1 4.83 -17.01 -21.32
C MET A 1 6.00 -16.54 -20.47
N ARG A 2 6.22 -17.12 -19.30
CA ARG A 2 7.41 -16.80 -18.48
C ARG A 2 8.64 -17.34 -19.21
N ASN A 3 9.67 -16.51 -19.37
CA ASN A 3 10.92 -16.94 -19.98
C ASN A 3 11.55 -18.02 -19.07
N PRO A 4 11.70 -19.28 -19.52
CA PRO A 4 12.20 -20.37 -18.68
C PRO A 4 13.63 -20.12 -18.21
N VAL A 5 14.45 -19.43 -19.00
CA VAL A 5 15.80 -19.04 -18.62
C VAL A 5 15.79 -18.08 -17.43
N PHE A 6 14.89 -17.08 -17.43
CA PHE A 6 14.75 -16.17 -16.31
C PHE A 6 14.34 -16.90 -15.02
N ILE A 7 13.37 -17.82 -15.11
CA ILE A 7 12.94 -18.63 -13.95
C ILE A 7 14.09 -19.48 -13.43
N SER A 8 14.85 -20.12 -14.32
CA SER A 8 16.00 -20.96 -13.92
C SER A 8 17.08 -20.14 -13.22
N ILE A 9 17.41 -18.96 -13.72
CA ILE A 9 18.38 -18.05 -13.09
C ILE A 9 17.87 -17.60 -11.71
N LEU A 10 16.60 -17.20 -11.61
CA LEU A 10 15.99 -16.80 -10.34
C LEU A 10 16.07 -17.93 -9.31
N LEU A 11 15.71 -19.16 -9.69
CA LEU A 11 15.78 -20.31 -8.78
C LEU A 11 17.22 -20.60 -8.34
N MET A 12 18.19 -20.55 -9.25
CA MET A 12 19.60 -20.73 -8.90
C MET A 12 20.08 -19.69 -7.88
N VAL A 13 19.72 -18.42 -8.08
CA VAL A 13 20.08 -17.34 -7.14
C VAL A 13 19.44 -17.56 -5.79
N LEU A 14 18.15 -17.93 -5.73
CA LEU A 14 17.45 -18.20 -4.47
C LEU A 14 18.07 -19.39 -3.73
N ILE A 15 18.35 -20.49 -4.43
CA ILE A 15 19.01 -21.66 -3.85
C ILE A 15 20.41 -21.29 -3.31
N ALA A 16 21.17 -20.46 -4.03
CA ALA A 16 22.48 -20.00 -3.54
C ALA A 16 22.36 -19.16 -2.26
N ILE A 17 21.36 -18.27 -2.19
CA ILE A 17 21.05 -17.50 -0.97
C ILE A 17 20.64 -18.43 0.18
N ASP A 18 19.79 -19.43 -0.09
CA ASP A 18 19.37 -20.43 0.89
C ASP A 18 20.58 -21.18 1.50
N PHE A 19 21.49 -21.65 0.66
CA PHE A 19 22.70 -22.33 1.12
C PHE A 19 23.62 -21.38 1.92
N TYR A 20 23.76 -20.14 1.45
CA TYR A 20 24.58 -19.13 2.14
C TYR A 20 24.06 -18.85 3.56
N ILE A 21 22.77 -18.61 3.72
CA ILE A 21 22.12 -18.36 5.00
C ILE A 21 22.25 -19.63 5.90
N TYR A 22 22.00 -20.80 5.32
CA TYR A 22 22.10 -22.05 6.07
C TYR A 22 23.49 -22.29 6.68
N GLN A 23 24.58 -21.90 5.97
CA GLN A 23 25.93 -22.02 6.52
C GLN A 23 26.13 -21.14 7.77
N VAL A 24 25.55 -19.94 7.78
CA VAL A 24 25.59 -19.04 8.95
C VAL A 24 24.77 -19.61 10.10
N LEU A 25 23.54 -20.07 9.83
CA LEU A 25 22.67 -20.70 10.84
C LEU A 25 23.34 -21.94 11.45
N LYS A 26 23.96 -22.80 10.61
CA LYS A 26 24.73 -23.95 11.08
C LYS A 26 25.87 -23.56 12.03
N HIS A 27 26.59 -22.48 11.72
CA HIS A 27 27.65 -21.95 12.58
C HIS A 27 27.11 -21.44 13.92
N LEU A 28 26.02 -20.64 13.90
CA LEU A 28 25.37 -20.12 15.10
C LEU A 28 24.89 -21.21 16.06
N LEU A 29 24.48 -22.34 15.53
CA LEU A 29 23.89 -23.44 16.29
C LEU A 29 24.90 -24.49 16.72
N GLN A 30 26.23 -24.29 16.49
CA GLN A 30 27.27 -25.30 16.83
C GLN A 30 27.24 -25.69 18.30
N GLY A 31 27.02 -24.72 19.20
CA GLY A 31 26.92 -24.95 20.64
C GLY A 31 25.58 -25.49 21.14
N SER A 32 24.56 -25.62 20.27
CA SER A 32 23.22 -26.06 20.66
C SER A 32 23.09 -27.56 20.66
N GLY A 33 22.13 -28.10 21.42
CA GLY A 33 21.82 -29.53 21.45
C GLY A 33 21.39 -30.07 20.07
N ALA A 34 21.62 -31.38 19.85
CA ALA A 34 21.34 -32.04 18.57
C ALA A 34 19.86 -31.86 18.10
N GLY A 35 18.89 -31.92 19.04
CA GLY A 35 17.46 -31.71 18.76
C GLY A 35 17.16 -30.33 18.18
N ILE A 36 17.73 -29.26 18.79
CA ILE A 36 17.54 -27.87 18.30
C ILE A 36 18.15 -27.73 16.91
N ARG A 37 19.36 -28.22 16.69
CA ARG A 37 19.99 -28.17 15.36
C ARG A 37 19.15 -28.85 14.28
N THR A 38 18.59 -30.02 14.61
CA THR A 38 17.74 -30.76 13.67
C THR A 38 16.41 -30.03 13.42
N ALA A 39 15.75 -29.53 14.47
CA ALA A 39 14.50 -28.79 14.35
C ALA A 39 14.65 -27.53 13.48
N VAL A 40 15.68 -26.71 13.73
CA VAL A 40 15.94 -25.51 12.94
C VAL A 40 16.29 -25.85 11.49
N ARG A 41 17.09 -26.90 11.25
CA ARG A 41 17.41 -27.38 9.91
C ARG A 41 16.16 -27.80 9.15
N LEU A 42 15.29 -28.60 9.77
CA LEU A 42 14.06 -29.06 9.14
C LEU A 42 13.13 -27.89 8.84
N LEU A 43 12.88 -27.01 9.81
CA LEU A 43 12.04 -25.83 9.64
C LEU A 43 12.53 -24.94 8.50
N TYR A 44 13.84 -24.61 8.50
CA TYR A 44 14.44 -23.76 7.49
C TYR A 44 14.26 -24.33 6.08
N TRP A 45 14.69 -25.58 5.85
CA TRP A 45 14.61 -26.20 4.53
C TRP A 45 13.16 -26.46 4.08
N THR A 46 12.25 -26.76 5.02
CA THR A 46 10.82 -26.89 4.70
C THR A 46 10.26 -25.57 4.17
N LEU A 47 10.57 -24.44 4.79
CA LEU A 47 10.15 -23.12 4.30
C LEU A 47 10.76 -22.81 2.94
N CYS A 48 12.05 -23.08 2.74
CA CYS A 48 12.70 -22.90 1.42
C CYS A 48 12.02 -23.73 0.32
N ILE A 49 11.77 -25.02 0.59
CA ILE A 49 11.13 -25.93 -0.36
C ILE A 49 9.69 -25.47 -0.67
N ILE A 50 8.92 -25.08 0.33
CA ILE A 50 7.56 -24.57 0.13
C ILE A 50 7.59 -23.31 -0.76
N CYS A 51 8.50 -22.36 -0.49
CA CYS A 51 8.57 -21.12 -1.26
C CYS A 51 9.05 -21.34 -2.70
N LEU A 52 10.07 -22.17 -2.91
CA LEU A 52 10.54 -22.53 -4.25
C LEU A 52 9.46 -23.31 -5.01
N GLY A 53 8.81 -24.28 -4.36
CA GLY A 53 7.69 -25.03 -4.92
C GLY A 53 6.52 -24.12 -5.30
N ALA A 54 6.20 -23.13 -4.46
CA ALA A 54 5.16 -22.16 -4.73
C ALA A 54 5.45 -21.33 -6.00
N ILE A 55 6.69 -20.93 -6.23
CA ILE A 55 7.09 -20.21 -7.45
C ILE A 55 6.87 -21.08 -8.71
N LEU A 56 7.24 -22.36 -8.64
CA LEU A 56 7.10 -23.32 -9.75
C LEU A 56 5.64 -23.66 -10.02
N LEU A 57 4.87 -23.93 -8.96
CA LEU A 57 3.49 -24.39 -9.05
C LEU A 57 2.47 -23.24 -9.15
N PHE A 58 2.91 -21.98 -9.04
CA PHE A 58 2.04 -20.81 -9.07
C PHE A 58 1.04 -20.79 -10.24
N PRO A 59 1.38 -21.17 -11.47
CA PRO A 59 0.43 -21.19 -12.59
C PRO A 59 -0.72 -22.19 -12.43
N TYR A 60 -0.54 -23.22 -11.61
CA TYR A 60 -1.51 -24.30 -11.41
C TYR A 60 -2.50 -24.05 -10.27
N PHE A 61 -2.26 -23.04 -9.44
CA PHE A 61 -3.21 -22.65 -8.39
C PHE A 61 -4.37 -21.89 -9.00
N THR A 62 -5.57 -22.45 -8.97
CA THR A 62 -6.79 -21.86 -9.54
C THR A 62 -7.51 -20.93 -8.57
N ASN A 63 -7.48 -21.24 -7.26
CA ASN A 63 -8.15 -20.42 -6.26
C ASN A 63 -7.39 -19.08 -6.07
N PRO A 64 -8.02 -17.92 -6.35
CA PRO A 64 -7.36 -16.61 -6.30
C PRO A 64 -6.88 -16.23 -4.90
N TYR A 65 -7.63 -16.60 -3.86
CA TYR A 65 -7.27 -16.30 -2.48
C TYR A 65 -6.06 -17.13 -2.03
N PHE A 66 -6.05 -18.43 -2.34
CA PHE A 66 -4.90 -19.28 -2.06
C PHE A 66 -3.64 -18.77 -2.78
N ARG A 67 -3.77 -18.36 -4.05
CA ARG A 67 -2.68 -17.74 -4.82
C ARG A 67 -2.14 -16.50 -4.14
N GLN A 68 -3.00 -15.63 -3.62
CA GLN A 68 -2.62 -14.39 -2.96
C GLN A 68 -1.81 -14.67 -1.67
N TYR A 69 -2.27 -15.60 -0.84
CA TYR A 69 -1.55 -15.96 0.39
C TYR A 69 -0.23 -16.66 0.12
N ILE A 70 -0.21 -17.66 -0.74
CA ILE A 70 1.03 -18.40 -1.03
C ILE A 70 2.08 -17.50 -1.68
N PHE A 71 1.66 -16.59 -2.58
CA PHE A 71 2.53 -15.57 -3.16
C PHE A 71 3.10 -14.64 -2.08
N SER A 72 2.25 -14.16 -1.19
CA SER A 72 2.65 -13.21 -0.13
C SER A 72 3.59 -13.85 0.89
N ILE A 73 3.34 -15.11 1.27
CA ILE A 73 4.22 -15.87 2.18
C ILE A 73 5.57 -16.10 1.49
N SER A 74 5.57 -16.54 0.24
CA SER A 74 6.81 -16.81 -0.51
C SER A 74 7.61 -15.54 -0.74
N MET A 75 6.98 -14.44 -1.13
CA MET A 75 7.63 -13.16 -1.32
C MET A 75 8.15 -12.60 0.02
N GLY A 76 7.36 -12.71 1.09
CA GLY A 76 7.77 -12.34 2.45
C GLY A 76 8.99 -13.13 2.90
N TRP A 77 9.03 -14.45 2.65
CA TRP A 77 10.20 -15.28 2.93
C TRP A 77 11.43 -14.86 2.14
N MET A 78 11.28 -14.61 0.82
CA MET A 78 12.38 -14.13 -0.02
C MET A 78 12.94 -12.79 0.46
N ILE A 79 12.08 -11.82 0.83
CA ILE A 79 12.52 -10.53 1.38
C ILE A 79 13.26 -10.75 2.71
N THR A 80 12.75 -11.60 3.56
CA THR A 80 13.38 -11.99 4.84
C THR A 80 14.77 -12.56 4.63
N GLN A 81 14.92 -13.48 3.68
CA GLN A 81 16.22 -14.05 3.33
C GLN A 81 17.18 -13.00 2.75
N LEU A 82 16.68 -12.10 1.91
CA LEU A 82 17.50 -11.00 1.38
C LEU A 82 18.01 -10.09 2.48
N VAL A 83 17.17 -9.72 3.44
CA VAL A 83 17.59 -8.91 4.63
C VAL A 83 18.64 -9.66 5.42
N MET A 84 18.45 -10.95 5.68
CA MET A 84 19.40 -11.78 6.40
C MET A 84 20.74 -11.88 5.66
N ALA A 85 20.69 -12.14 4.37
CA ALA A 85 21.88 -12.25 3.51
C ALA A 85 22.68 -10.93 3.46
N LEU A 86 22.00 -9.78 3.38
CA LEU A 86 22.65 -8.47 3.40
C LEU A 86 23.39 -8.21 4.71
N VAL A 87 22.81 -8.53 5.86
CA VAL A 87 23.49 -8.37 7.15
C VAL A 87 24.70 -9.32 7.25
N PHE A 88 24.56 -10.55 6.78
CA PHE A 88 25.67 -11.51 6.77
C PHE A 88 26.79 -11.10 5.82
N LEU A 89 26.44 -10.50 4.67
CA LEU A 89 27.39 -9.97 3.70
C LEU A 89 28.22 -8.82 4.29
N ILE A 90 27.63 -7.97 5.13
CA ILE A 90 28.37 -6.91 5.86
C ILE A 90 29.48 -7.55 6.71
N ASP A 91 29.17 -8.64 7.43
CA ASP A 91 30.17 -9.35 8.21
C ASP A 91 31.23 -10.02 7.33
N ASP A 92 30.86 -10.58 6.20
CA ASP A 92 31.83 -11.20 5.27
C ASP A 92 32.74 -10.15 4.62
N ILE A 93 32.24 -8.97 4.28
CA ILE A 93 33.05 -7.83 3.81
C ILE A 93 34.03 -7.40 4.91
N ARG A 94 33.56 -7.22 6.14
CA ARG A 94 34.41 -6.93 7.30
C ARG A 94 35.57 -7.97 7.43
N ARG A 95 35.24 -9.25 7.41
CA ARG A 95 36.19 -10.35 7.51
C ARG A 95 37.21 -10.34 6.36
N GLY A 96 36.72 -10.15 5.13
CA GLY A 96 37.58 -10.07 3.96
C GLY A 96 38.56 -8.90 4.03
N THR A 97 38.07 -7.74 4.49
CA THR A 97 38.90 -6.53 4.67
C THR A 97 39.98 -6.77 5.70
N PHE A 98 39.64 -7.29 6.89
CA PHE A 98 40.65 -7.59 7.94
C PHE A 98 41.64 -8.65 7.48
N TRP A 99 41.21 -9.67 6.76
CA TRP A 99 42.09 -10.69 6.20
C TRP A 99 43.06 -10.08 5.17
N ALA A 100 42.58 -9.24 4.25
CA ALA A 100 43.41 -8.59 3.24
C ALA A 100 44.44 -7.64 3.89
N VAL A 101 44.02 -6.80 4.85
CA VAL A 101 44.90 -5.90 5.59
C VAL A 101 45.96 -6.71 6.37
N GLY A 102 45.57 -7.81 7.02
CA GLY A 102 46.49 -8.68 7.72
C GLY A 102 47.53 -9.33 6.80
N LYS A 103 47.13 -9.76 5.61
CA LYS A 103 48.06 -10.30 4.61
C LYS A 103 49.08 -9.26 4.12
N ILE A 104 48.61 -8.03 3.83
CA ILE A 104 49.50 -6.92 3.40
C ILE A 104 50.43 -6.49 4.51
N SER A 105 49.96 -6.34 5.76
CA SER A 105 50.78 -5.95 6.90
C SER A 105 51.83 -7.01 7.26
N ASN A 106 51.46 -8.29 7.22
CA ASN A 106 52.41 -9.37 7.48
C ASN A 106 53.49 -9.45 6.40
N ALA A 107 53.15 -9.15 5.14
CA ALA A 107 54.13 -9.07 4.03
C ALA A 107 55.11 -7.90 4.20
N SER A 108 54.70 -6.80 4.87
CA SER A 108 55.54 -5.65 5.20
C SER A 108 56.26 -5.75 6.54
N GLY A 109 56.16 -6.88 7.24
CA GLY A 109 56.82 -7.12 8.54
C GLY A 109 56.10 -6.50 9.75
N ALA A 110 55.00 -5.85 9.58
CA ALA A 110 54.15 -5.30 10.64
C ALA A 110 53.03 -6.29 11.03
N GLN A 111 53.24 -7.07 12.10
CA GLN A 111 52.23 -8.02 12.57
C GLN A 111 51.08 -7.29 13.29
N PHE A 112 50.10 -6.75 12.52
CA PHE A 112 48.92 -6.10 13.08
C PHE A 112 47.79 -7.08 13.41
N LEU A 113 47.63 -8.18 12.65
CA LEU A 113 46.57 -9.16 12.83
C LEU A 113 47.09 -10.58 12.58
N ASN A 114 46.78 -11.49 13.49
CA ASN A 114 47.02 -12.91 13.24
C ASN A 114 45.88 -13.45 12.32
N THR A 115 46.19 -13.68 11.06
CA THR A 115 45.26 -14.17 10.05
C THR A 115 45.45 -15.65 9.72
N GLU A 116 46.33 -16.36 10.40
CA GLU A 116 46.64 -17.78 10.11
C GLU A 116 45.40 -18.67 10.24
N ASN A 117 44.55 -18.41 11.26
CA ASN A 117 43.33 -19.15 11.51
C ASN A 117 42.07 -18.48 10.90
N GLY A 118 42.26 -17.44 10.05
CA GLY A 118 41.17 -16.63 9.49
C GLY A 118 40.52 -15.68 10.50
N ILE A 119 39.62 -14.83 10.03
CA ILE A 119 38.83 -13.90 10.87
C ILE A 119 37.52 -14.57 11.26
N PRO A 120 37.21 -14.75 12.55
CA PRO A 120 35.96 -15.39 12.96
C PRO A 120 34.74 -14.57 12.56
N ARG A 121 33.62 -15.25 12.28
CA ARG A 121 32.34 -14.63 12.02
C ARG A 121 31.82 -13.92 13.28
N SER A 122 31.26 -12.73 13.10
CA SER A 122 30.63 -11.99 14.19
C SER A 122 29.35 -12.69 14.64
N THR A 123 29.32 -13.24 15.82
CA THR A 123 28.12 -13.82 16.43
C THR A 123 27.06 -12.79 16.63
N PHE A 124 27.41 -11.56 17.00
CA PHE A 124 26.46 -10.45 17.13
C PHE A 124 25.76 -10.10 15.80
N LEU A 125 26.50 -9.86 14.72
CA LEU A 125 25.92 -9.55 13.42
C LEU A 125 25.08 -10.71 12.89
N SER A 126 25.50 -11.93 13.12
CA SER A 126 24.74 -13.10 12.70
C SER A 126 23.40 -13.22 13.44
N TRP A 127 23.36 -13.03 14.76
CA TRP A 127 22.11 -13.00 15.53
C TRP A 127 21.26 -11.77 15.22
N LEU A 128 21.87 -10.61 14.96
CA LEU A 128 21.16 -9.42 14.51
C LEU A 128 20.43 -9.67 13.18
N GLY A 129 21.12 -10.29 12.21
CA GLY A 129 20.52 -10.64 10.93
C GLY A 129 19.34 -11.61 11.08
N VAL A 130 19.50 -12.66 11.87
CA VAL A 130 18.42 -13.62 12.17
C VAL A 130 17.25 -12.91 12.87
N GLY A 131 17.53 -12.08 13.89
CA GLY A 131 16.51 -11.36 14.66
C GLY A 131 15.69 -10.40 13.79
N LEU A 132 16.35 -9.54 13.00
CA LEU A 132 15.70 -8.60 12.10
C LEU A 132 14.84 -9.32 11.05
N ALA A 133 15.41 -10.33 10.41
CA ALA A 133 14.74 -11.10 9.39
C ALA A 133 13.53 -11.87 9.93
N SER A 134 13.67 -12.55 11.06
CA SER A 134 12.57 -13.26 11.71
C SER A 134 11.47 -12.32 12.16
N SER A 135 11.81 -11.16 12.73
CA SER A 135 10.84 -10.14 13.14
C SER A 135 10.05 -9.61 11.94
N LEU A 136 10.72 -9.39 10.81
CA LEU A 136 10.08 -8.98 9.56
C LEU A 136 9.08 -10.05 9.09
N PHE A 137 9.50 -11.31 9.01
CA PHE A 137 8.62 -12.40 8.55
C PHE A 137 7.41 -12.59 9.47
N ILE A 138 7.63 -12.60 10.78
CA ILE A 138 6.57 -12.70 11.78
C ILE A 138 5.59 -11.54 11.66
N SER A 139 6.08 -10.30 11.44
CA SER A 139 5.22 -9.12 11.27
C SER A 139 4.35 -9.22 10.01
N LEU A 140 4.89 -9.77 8.92
CA LEU A 140 4.12 -10.02 7.70
C LEU A 140 3.02 -11.07 7.92
N ILE A 141 3.31 -12.16 8.62
CA ILE A 141 2.28 -13.17 8.95
C ILE A 141 1.23 -12.58 9.91
N TYR A 142 1.64 -11.87 10.95
CA TYR A 142 0.73 -11.17 11.86
C TYR A 142 -0.17 -10.16 11.13
N GLY A 143 0.38 -9.47 10.13
CA GLY A 143 -0.33 -8.50 9.31
C GLY A 143 -1.57 -9.05 8.60
N PHE A 144 -1.63 -10.35 8.30
CA PHE A 144 -2.82 -10.96 7.69
C PHE A 144 -4.09 -10.79 8.54
N GLY A 145 -3.97 -10.76 9.87
CA GLY A 145 -5.08 -10.51 10.78
C GLY A 145 -5.57 -9.05 10.80
N ASN A 146 -4.75 -8.10 10.33
CA ASN A 146 -5.02 -6.68 10.47
C ASN A 146 -5.74 -6.04 9.27
N LYS A 147 -5.95 -6.77 8.17
CA LYS A 147 -6.50 -6.22 6.92
C LYS A 147 -7.91 -5.64 7.03
N TYR A 148 -8.65 -6.00 8.09
CA TYR A 148 -9.98 -5.48 8.42
C TYR A 148 -10.03 -4.77 9.78
N ASN A 149 -8.85 -4.44 10.34
CA ASN A 149 -8.78 -3.68 11.60
C ASN A 149 -8.92 -2.18 11.31
N TYR A 150 -10.14 -1.77 10.93
CA TYR A 150 -10.45 -0.40 10.53
C TYR A 150 -10.19 0.60 11.64
N ARG A 151 -9.57 1.73 11.29
CA ARG A 151 -9.38 2.87 12.19
C ARG A 151 -10.15 4.08 11.69
N ILE A 152 -10.85 4.75 12.62
CA ILE A 152 -11.40 6.08 12.36
C ILE A 152 -10.34 7.11 12.70
N VAL A 153 -9.91 7.87 11.70
CA VAL A 153 -8.98 8.98 11.85
C VAL A 153 -9.77 10.28 11.78
N LYS A 154 -9.82 11.00 12.89
CA LYS A 154 -10.56 12.28 12.97
C LYS A 154 -9.64 13.44 12.62
N LYS A 155 -10.14 14.37 11.79
CA LYS A 155 -9.45 15.58 11.37
C LYS A 155 -10.40 16.77 11.38
N SER A 156 -10.00 17.86 12.03
CA SER A 156 -10.66 19.16 11.89
C SER A 156 -9.93 19.94 10.80
N ILE A 157 -10.67 20.41 9.80
CA ILE A 157 -10.13 21.12 8.63
C ILE A 157 -10.82 22.47 8.51
N SER A 158 -10.03 23.55 8.49
CA SER A 158 -10.50 24.89 8.22
C SER A 158 -10.33 25.21 6.73
N LEU A 159 -11.39 25.71 6.11
CA LEU A 159 -11.40 26.19 4.74
C LEU A 159 -11.69 27.69 4.74
N LYS A 160 -10.86 28.47 4.04
CA LYS A 160 -11.03 29.92 3.94
C LYS A 160 -12.35 30.25 3.23
N GLY A 161 -13.16 31.10 3.83
CA GLY A 161 -14.46 31.49 3.26
C GLY A 161 -15.55 30.43 3.38
N LEU A 162 -15.37 29.42 4.26
CA LEU A 162 -16.41 28.44 4.54
C LEU A 162 -17.65 29.13 5.12
N PRO A 163 -18.82 28.98 4.50
CA PRO A 163 -20.06 29.55 5.06
C PRO A 163 -20.37 28.95 6.43
N ALA A 164 -20.86 29.79 7.35
CA ALA A 164 -21.05 29.41 8.76
C ALA A 164 -21.97 28.18 8.95
N VAL A 165 -22.91 27.94 8.05
CA VAL A 165 -23.82 26.78 8.09
C VAL A 165 -23.11 25.44 7.93
N PHE A 166 -21.87 25.42 7.41
CA PHE A 166 -21.04 24.23 7.29
C PHE A 166 -20.10 24.02 8.48
N LYS A 167 -20.13 24.86 9.50
CA LYS A 167 -19.35 24.63 10.72
C LYS A 167 -19.86 23.38 11.44
N GLY A 168 -18.96 22.43 11.72
CA GLY A 168 -19.29 21.11 12.28
C GLY A 168 -19.80 20.11 11.25
N PHE A 169 -19.76 20.42 9.94
CA PHE A 169 -20.17 19.52 8.86
C PHE A 169 -19.20 18.34 8.78
N LYS A 170 -19.74 17.14 8.82
CA LYS A 170 -18.99 15.89 8.89
C LYS A 170 -18.88 15.22 7.52
N ILE A 171 -17.68 15.04 7.07
CA ILE A 171 -17.37 14.34 5.82
C ILE A 171 -16.65 13.04 6.15
N ILE A 172 -17.17 11.92 5.67
CA ILE A 172 -16.39 10.68 5.64
C ILE A 172 -15.62 10.64 4.31
N HIS A 173 -14.33 10.40 4.39
CA HIS A 173 -13.47 10.12 3.25
C HIS A 173 -12.96 8.68 3.35
N ILE A 174 -13.25 7.89 2.31
CA ILE A 174 -12.75 6.54 2.09
C ILE A 174 -12.11 6.44 0.70
N SER A 175 -11.20 5.49 0.52
CA SER A 175 -10.47 5.25 -0.73
C SER A 175 -10.07 3.79 -0.84
N ASP A 176 -9.70 3.35 -2.03
CA ASP A 176 -8.98 2.09 -2.25
C ASP A 176 -9.70 0.89 -1.61
N ILE A 177 -10.88 0.58 -2.04
CA ILE A 177 -11.70 -0.54 -1.55
C ILE A 177 -11.14 -1.87 -2.06
N HIS A 178 -10.75 -1.92 -3.35
CA HIS A 178 -10.22 -3.12 -3.98
C HIS A 178 -11.08 -4.37 -3.73
N SER A 179 -12.33 -4.29 -4.14
CA SER A 179 -13.37 -5.30 -3.86
C SER A 179 -12.97 -6.71 -4.26
N GLY A 180 -12.18 -6.86 -5.33
CA GLY A 180 -11.63 -8.16 -5.77
C GLY A 180 -10.67 -8.82 -4.78
N SER A 181 -10.14 -8.05 -3.82
CA SER A 181 -9.29 -8.58 -2.75
C SER A 181 -10.06 -8.97 -1.49
N LEU A 182 -11.27 -8.45 -1.30
CA LEU A 182 -12.07 -8.65 -0.09
C LEU A 182 -12.56 -10.11 0.00
N GLN A 183 -12.59 -10.66 1.22
CA GLN A 183 -12.86 -12.08 1.45
C GLN A 183 -13.88 -12.34 2.55
N ASP A 184 -14.03 -11.43 3.50
CA ASP A 184 -14.88 -11.59 4.69
C ASP A 184 -15.95 -10.50 4.73
N LYS A 185 -17.18 -10.88 4.37
CA LYS A 185 -18.32 -9.98 4.30
C LYS A 185 -18.69 -9.39 5.66
N MET A 186 -18.58 -10.18 6.73
CA MET A 186 -18.87 -9.70 8.08
C MET A 186 -17.82 -8.69 8.56
N ALA A 187 -16.56 -8.91 8.23
CA ALA A 187 -15.51 -7.97 8.57
C ALA A 187 -15.65 -6.65 7.80
N VAL A 188 -16.00 -6.70 6.50
CA VAL A 188 -16.30 -5.51 5.70
C VAL A 188 -17.52 -4.78 6.24
N GLN A 189 -18.59 -5.50 6.60
CA GLN A 189 -19.80 -4.92 7.20
C GLN A 189 -19.49 -4.12 8.47
N LYS A 190 -18.58 -4.60 9.33
CA LYS A 190 -18.13 -3.82 10.49
C LYS A 190 -17.50 -2.48 10.09
N GLY A 191 -16.76 -2.43 8.99
CA GLY A 191 -16.23 -1.18 8.44
C GLY A 191 -17.34 -0.21 8.02
N ILE A 192 -18.38 -0.74 7.34
CA ILE A 192 -19.55 0.06 6.95
C ILE A 192 -20.33 0.55 8.17
N ASP A 193 -20.49 -0.30 9.18
CA ASP A 193 -21.17 0.10 10.43
C ASP A 193 -20.39 1.20 11.17
N LEU A 194 -19.07 1.17 11.13
CA LEU A 194 -18.23 2.26 11.66
C LEU A 194 -18.45 3.57 10.90
N ILE A 195 -18.58 3.53 9.56
CA ILE A 195 -18.92 4.71 8.74
C ILE A 195 -20.28 5.27 9.18
N LYS A 196 -21.31 4.43 9.22
CA LYS A 196 -22.68 4.82 9.60
C LYS A 196 -22.74 5.42 11.00
N ALA A 197 -21.99 4.85 11.94
CA ALA A 197 -21.95 5.33 13.33
C ALA A 197 -21.36 6.75 13.48
N GLN A 198 -20.63 7.28 12.49
CA GLN A 198 -20.16 8.66 12.52
C GLN A 198 -21.26 9.66 12.17
N ASN A 199 -22.42 9.22 11.63
CA ASN A 199 -23.49 10.08 11.13
C ASN A 199 -22.95 11.19 10.20
N PRO A 200 -22.33 10.83 9.06
CA PRO A 200 -21.75 11.80 8.16
C PRO A 200 -22.82 12.61 7.43
N ASP A 201 -22.54 13.89 7.18
CA ASP A 201 -23.36 14.73 6.32
C ASP A 201 -23.07 14.46 4.84
N LEU A 202 -21.82 14.04 4.51
CA LEU A 202 -21.33 13.79 3.16
C LEU A 202 -20.35 12.62 3.19
N VAL A 203 -20.34 11.79 2.14
CA VAL A 203 -19.30 10.75 1.97
C VAL A 203 -18.58 10.98 0.65
N LEU A 204 -17.25 10.91 0.69
CA LEU A 204 -16.37 11.10 -0.46
C LEU A 204 -15.50 9.86 -0.64
N PHE A 205 -15.47 9.33 -1.87
CA PHE A 205 -14.68 8.17 -2.26
C PHE A 205 -13.69 8.56 -3.36
N THR A 206 -12.41 8.31 -3.15
CA THR A 206 -11.34 8.77 -4.05
C THR A 206 -10.74 7.67 -4.91
N GLY A 207 -11.54 6.71 -5.38
CA GLY A 207 -11.16 5.75 -6.43
C GLY A 207 -10.58 4.42 -5.93
N ASP A 208 -10.28 3.56 -6.88
CA ASP A 208 -9.89 2.16 -6.70
C ASP A 208 -10.97 1.33 -5.99
N LEU A 209 -12.16 1.31 -6.61
CA LEU A 209 -13.28 0.49 -6.14
C LEU A 209 -13.02 -1.01 -6.36
N VAL A 210 -12.41 -1.33 -7.48
CA VAL A 210 -12.09 -2.70 -7.91
C VAL A 210 -10.58 -2.90 -8.07
N ASN A 211 -10.14 -4.15 -8.25
CA ASN A 211 -8.75 -4.41 -8.68
C ASN A 211 -8.59 -4.20 -10.19
N ASP A 212 -9.58 -4.68 -10.99
CA ASP A 212 -9.54 -4.62 -12.44
C ASP A 212 -10.93 -4.70 -13.09
N ARG A 213 -11.90 -5.40 -12.48
CA ARG A 213 -13.16 -5.77 -13.14
C ARG A 213 -14.37 -5.31 -12.34
N ALA A 214 -15.34 -4.71 -13.02
CA ALA A 214 -16.62 -4.30 -12.44
C ALA A 214 -17.37 -5.46 -11.75
N THR A 215 -17.22 -6.69 -12.28
CA THR A 215 -17.81 -7.90 -11.70
C THR A 215 -17.32 -8.24 -10.29
N GLU A 216 -16.19 -7.71 -9.86
CA GLU A 216 -15.66 -7.88 -8.50
C GLU A 216 -16.60 -7.30 -7.43
N MET A 217 -17.44 -6.31 -7.83
CA MET A 217 -18.43 -5.70 -6.93
C MET A 217 -19.69 -6.53 -6.72
N GLN A 218 -19.96 -7.57 -7.52
CA GLN A 218 -21.22 -8.32 -7.48
C GLN A 218 -21.56 -8.86 -6.08
N ASN A 219 -20.56 -9.35 -5.35
CA ASN A 219 -20.75 -9.89 -4.00
C ASN A 219 -20.78 -8.81 -2.89
N TRP A 220 -20.58 -7.54 -3.24
CA TRP A 220 -20.39 -6.44 -2.28
C TRP A 220 -21.42 -5.34 -2.40
N MET A 221 -22.30 -5.38 -3.42
CA MET A 221 -23.30 -4.37 -3.69
C MET A 221 -24.21 -4.09 -2.49
N ASP A 222 -24.69 -5.13 -1.84
CA ASP A 222 -25.58 -5.04 -0.67
C ASP A 222 -24.89 -4.46 0.58
N VAL A 223 -23.57 -4.57 0.66
CA VAL A 223 -22.76 -4.02 1.76
C VAL A 223 -22.48 -2.53 1.52
N PHE A 224 -21.93 -2.19 0.36
CA PHE A 224 -21.52 -0.81 0.07
C PHE A 224 -22.69 0.12 -0.27
N SER A 225 -23.84 -0.39 -0.74
CA SER A 225 -25.06 0.41 -0.92
C SER A 225 -25.65 0.95 0.38
N GLN A 226 -25.20 0.45 1.55
CA GLN A 226 -25.57 0.97 2.86
C GLN A 226 -24.85 2.28 3.20
N VAL A 227 -23.76 2.63 2.50
CA VAL A 227 -23.06 3.90 2.67
C VAL A 227 -23.90 5.01 2.06
N LYS A 228 -24.46 5.85 2.93
CA LYS A 228 -25.36 6.96 2.56
C LYS A 228 -25.09 8.15 3.46
N ALA A 229 -25.37 9.35 2.93
CA ALA A 229 -25.32 10.59 3.70
C ALA A 229 -26.38 11.58 3.19
N PRO A 230 -26.87 12.53 4.01
CA PRO A 230 -27.90 13.50 3.62
C PRO A 230 -27.53 14.35 2.40
N HIS A 231 -26.26 14.74 2.26
CA HIS A 231 -25.77 15.50 1.09
C HIS A 231 -25.16 14.61 0.02
N GLY A 232 -25.37 13.28 0.11
CA GLY A 232 -24.98 12.32 -0.92
C GLY A 232 -23.64 11.62 -0.66
N VAL A 233 -23.33 10.72 -1.60
CA VAL A 233 -22.05 10.04 -1.71
C VAL A 233 -21.48 10.38 -3.09
N PHE A 234 -20.28 10.93 -3.13
CA PHE A 234 -19.57 11.28 -4.37
C PHE A 234 -18.32 10.48 -4.50
N SER A 235 -18.00 10.09 -5.73
CA SER A 235 -16.87 9.22 -6.02
C SER A 235 -16.09 9.70 -7.23
N THR A 236 -14.83 9.27 -7.32
CA THR A 236 -14.00 9.38 -8.53
C THR A 236 -13.38 8.02 -8.83
N LEU A 237 -12.74 7.90 -9.99
CA LEU A 237 -12.01 6.68 -10.37
C LEU A 237 -10.53 6.78 -9.99
N GLY A 238 -9.95 5.64 -9.56
CA GLY A 238 -8.52 5.45 -9.42
C GLY A 238 -7.92 4.68 -10.60
N ASN A 239 -6.64 4.40 -10.55
CA ASN A 239 -5.93 3.77 -11.67
C ASN A 239 -6.35 2.30 -11.91
N HIS A 240 -6.82 1.59 -10.90
CA HIS A 240 -7.30 0.22 -11.02
C HIS A 240 -8.68 0.11 -11.69
N ASP A 241 -9.48 1.15 -11.58
CA ASP A 241 -10.86 1.17 -12.07
C ASP A 241 -10.97 1.09 -13.60
N TYR A 242 -9.88 1.36 -14.33
CA TYR A 242 -9.84 1.26 -15.81
C TYR A 242 -9.49 -0.15 -16.33
N GLY A 243 -9.16 -1.11 -15.44
CA GLY A 243 -8.80 -2.47 -15.84
C GLY A 243 -7.51 -2.56 -16.66
N ASP A 244 -6.54 -1.66 -16.42
CA ASP A 244 -5.29 -1.57 -17.18
C ASP A 244 -4.29 -2.70 -16.83
N TYR A 245 -4.49 -3.41 -15.73
CA TYR A 245 -3.54 -4.40 -15.23
C TYR A 245 -3.87 -5.84 -15.61
N VAL A 246 -4.97 -6.06 -16.33
CA VAL A 246 -5.37 -7.37 -16.85
C VAL A 246 -5.46 -7.36 -18.38
N LYS A 247 -5.37 -8.55 -18.97
CA LYS A 247 -5.58 -8.71 -20.41
C LYS A 247 -7.07 -8.76 -20.71
N TRP A 248 -7.47 -8.07 -21.76
CA TRP A 248 -8.81 -8.07 -22.33
C TRP A 248 -8.76 -8.70 -23.72
N ASP A 249 -9.80 -9.42 -24.09
CA ASP A 249 -9.90 -10.06 -25.40
C ASP A 249 -10.01 -9.00 -26.51
N THR A 250 -10.70 -7.90 -26.25
CA THR A 250 -10.85 -6.75 -27.16
C THR A 250 -10.83 -5.42 -26.40
N LYS A 251 -10.62 -4.32 -27.13
CA LYS A 251 -10.71 -2.97 -26.57
C LYS A 251 -12.15 -2.64 -26.12
N GLU A 252 -13.12 -3.14 -26.86
CA GLU A 252 -14.55 -2.98 -26.58
C GLU A 252 -14.93 -3.66 -25.27
N ALA A 253 -14.40 -4.87 -25.01
CA ALA A 253 -14.59 -5.57 -23.74
C ALA A 253 -14.05 -4.77 -22.54
N LYS A 254 -12.89 -4.14 -22.69
CA LYS A 254 -12.31 -3.25 -21.68
C LYS A 254 -13.19 -2.01 -21.47
N GLN A 255 -13.64 -1.37 -22.55
CA GLN A 255 -14.53 -0.21 -22.46
C GLN A 255 -15.87 -0.57 -21.82
N GLN A 256 -16.43 -1.73 -22.14
CA GLN A 256 -17.66 -2.22 -21.53
C GLN A 256 -17.47 -2.42 -20.00
N ASN A 257 -16.34 -2.98 -19.58
CA ASN A 257 -16.03 -3.11 -18.15
C ASN A 257 -16.03 -1.74 -17.43
N LEU A 258 -15.47 -0.70 -18.04
CA LEU A 258 -15.52 0.64 -17.48
C LEU A 258 -16.95 1.17 -17.40
N ASN A 259 -17.75 0.98 -18.45
CA ASN A 259 -19.17 1.37 -18.47
C ASN A 259 -19.94 0.62 -17.36
N ASP A 260 -19.69 -0.68 -17.21
CA ASP A 260 -20.30 -1.50 -16.16
C ASP A 260 -19.90 -1.00 -14.75
N LEU A 261 -18.64 -0.56 -14.57
CA LEU A 261 -18.17 0.00 -13.31
C LEU A 261 -18.83 1.34 -13.00
N MET A 262 -19.02 2.20 -14.00
CA MET A 262 -19.79 3.44 -13.85
C MET A 262 -21.23 3.15 -13.41
N GLN A 263 -21.85 2.10 -13.99
CA GLN A 263 -23.18 1.65 -13.58
C GLN A 263 -23.18 1.07 -12.15
N VAL A 264 -22.09 0.42 -11.70
CA VAL A 264 -21.93 -0.01 -10.31
C VAL A 264 -21.99 1.18 -9.36
N HIS A 265 -21.29 2.28 -9.62
CA HIS A 265 -21.37 3.50 -8.80
C HIS A 265 -22.82 4.03 -8.75
N ALA A 266 -23.50 4.10 -9.88
CA ALA A 266 -24.90 4.54 -9.94
C ALA A 266 -25.82 3.61 -9.12
N ASN A 267 -25.66 2.29 -9.24
CA ASN A 267 -26.44 1.30 -8.50
C ASN A 267 -26.17 1.32 -6.97
N LEU A 268 -24.98 1.72 -6.54
CA LEU A 268 -24.65 1.98 -5.13
C LEU A 268 -25.32 3.26 -4.62
N GLY A 269 -25.83 4.11 -5.51
CA GLY A 269 -26.34 5.46 -5.20
C GLY A 269 -25.19 6.47 -5.01
N TRP A 270 -24.02 6.21 -5.56
CA TRP A 270 -22.85 7.07 -5.52
C TRP A 270 -22.75 7.87 -6.82
N ARG A 271 -22.72 9.20 -6.71
CA ARG A 271 -22.50 10.07 -7.88
C ARG A 271 -21.02 10.06 -8.26
N LEU A 272 -20.73 9.42 -9.40
CA LEU A 272 -19.39 9.42 -9.97
C LEU A 272 -19.12 10.77 -10.67
N LEU A 273 -18.02 11.42 -10.31
CA LEU A 273 -17.54 12.66 -10.91
C LEU A 273 -16.42 12.34 -11.89
N MET A 274 -16.62 12.72 -13.15
CA MET A 274 -15.73 12.43 -14.28
C MET A 274 -15.25 13.73 -14.92
N ASN A 275 -14.26 14.41 -14.30
CA ASN A 275 -13.76 15.73 -14.70
C ASN A 275 -14.86 16.81 -14.64
N GLU A 276 -15.57 16.85 -13.55
CA GLU A 276 -16.69 17.78 -13.32
C GLU A 276 -16.71 18.31 -11.88
N ASN A 277 -17.52 19.31 -11.64
CA ASN A 277 -17.77 19.83 -10.30
C ASN A 277 -19.26 19.88 -9.97
N VAL A 278 -19.55 19.92 -8.68
CA VAL A 278 -20.88 20.07 -8.12
C VAL A 278 -20.86 21.03 -6.94
N LYS A 279 -22.01 21.62 -6.65
CA LYS A 279 -22.24 22.39 -5.44
C LYS A 279 -22.76 21.48 -4.34
N ILE A 280 -22.16 21.54 -3.17
CA ILE A 280 -22.71 20.93 -1.96
C ILE A 280 -23.45 22.03 -1.22
N GLU A 281 -24.76 21.95 -1.23
CA GLU A 281 -25.65 23.00 -0.76
C GLU A 281 -26.21 22.70 0.64
N LYS A 282 -26.28 23.72 1.50
CA LYS A 282 -26.94 23.69 2.81
C LYS A 282 -27.47 25.08 3.15
N GLU A 283 -28.77 25.18 3.44
CA GLU A 283 -29.42 26.43 3.86
C GLU A 283 -29.10 27.65 2.97
N GLY A 284 -29.09 27.44 1.65
CA GLY A 284 -28.84 28.49 0.65
C GLY A 284 -27.37 28.86 0.42
N ALA A 285 -26.44 28.31 1.20
CA ALA A 285 -25.01 28.45 0.98
C ALA A 285 -24.44 27.18 0.34
N HIS A 286 -23.26 27.28 -0.27
CA HIS A 286 -22.60 26.11 -0.84
C HIS A 286 -21.06 26.22 -0.83
N PHE A 287 -20.41 25.10 -1.02
CA PHE A 287 -19.01 24.98 -1.44
C PHE A 287 -18.91 24.10 -2.69
N HIS A 288 -17.77 24.17 -3.37
CA HIS A 288 -17.56 23.37 -4.57
C HIS A 288 -16.85 22.06 -4.25
N LEU A 289 -17.41 20.96 -4.78
CA LEU A 289 -16.77 19.66 -4.82
C LEU A 289 -16.37 19.36 -6.26
N VAL A 290 -15.08 19.16 -6.50
CA VAL A 290 -14.49 18.86 -7.81
C VAL A 290 -14.05 17.42 -7.81
N GLY A 291 -14.35 16.66 -8.85
CA GLY A 291 -13.88 15.30 -9.02
C GLY A 291 -13.26 15.11 -10.41
N ILE A 292 -12.09 14.52 -10.44
CA ILE A 292 -11.42 14.17 -11.69
C ILE A 292 -11.22 12.67 -11.83
N GLU A 293 -11.10 12.21 -13.04
CA GLU A 293 -10.59 10.88 -13.36
C GLU A 293 -9.16 10.70 -12.87
N ASN A 294 -8.63 9.47 -12.93
CA ASN A 294 -7.26 9.24 -12.47
C ASN A 294 -6.24 10.13 -13.20
N TRP A 295 -5.40 10.79 -12.43
CA TRP A 295 -4.27 11.56 -12.90
C TRP A 295 -3.04 11.28 -12.03
N SER A 296 -1.90 10.98 -12.64
CA SER A 296 -0.66 10.70 -11.91
C SER A 296 0.52 11.40 -12.57
N ALA A 297 1.44 11.94 -11.76
CA ALA A 297 2.72 12.42 -12.22
C ALA A 297 3.69 11.26 -12.55
N LYS A 298 3.38 10.03 -12.13
CA LYS A 298 4.22 8.85 -12.38
C LYS A 298 3.90 8.26 -13.75
N ALA A 299 4.90 8.16 -14.62
CA ALA A 299 4.75 7.77 -16.03
C ALA A 299 4.08 6.40 -16.25
N ARG A 300 4.11 5.50 -15.26
CA ARG A 300 3.50 4.18 -15.34
C ARG A 300 1.97 4.17 -15.20
N PHE A 301 1.38 5.26 -14.72
CA PHE A 301 -0.06 5.37 -14.52
C PHE A 301 -0.70 6.28 -15.56
N PRO A 302 -1.93 5.98 -16.01
CA PRO A 302 -2.61 6.78 -17.01
C PRO A 302 -3.04 8.15 -16.48
N LYS A 303 -3.18 9.11 -17.39
CA LYS A 303 -3.65 10.46 -17.13
C LYS A 303 -4.96 10.70 -17.88
N TYR A 304 -6.06 10.33 -17.26
CA TYR A 304 -7.42 10.59 -17.80
C TYR A 304 -8.02 11.87 -17.20
N GLY A 305 -7.58 12.24 -16.00
CA GLY A 305 -8.05 13.42 -15.28
C GLY A 305 -7.74 14.72 -16.00
N LYS A 306 -8.74 15.61 -16.08
CA LYS A 306 -8.70 16.94 -16.69
C LYS A 306 -9.20 17.95 -15.68
N LEU A 307 -8.27 18.48 -14.86
CA LEU A 307 -8.66 19.43 -13.81
C LEU A 307 -9.17 20.75 -14.38
N GLU A 308 -8.66 21.19 -15.53
CA GLU A 308 -9.15 22.39 -16.22
C GLU A 308 -10.64 22.31 -16.56
N ASP A 309 -11.09 21.17 -17.14
CA ASP A 309 -12.50 20.92 -17.45
C ASP A 309 -13.33 20.90 -16.15
N ALA A 310 -12.83 20.22 -15.11
CA ALA A 310 -13.51 20.08 -13.83
C ALA A 310 -13.65 21.41 -13.07
N MET A 311 -12.74 22.37 -13.28
CA MET A 311 -12.77 23.69 -12.65
C MET A 311 -13.63 24.71 -13.42
N SER A 312 -14.19 24.33 -14.55
CA SER A 312 -15.02 25.24 -15.35
C SER A 312 -16.26 25.72 -14.58
N GLY A 313 -16.53 27.03 -14.62
CA GLY A 313 -17.71 27.64 -14.00
C GLY A 313 -17.70 27.76 -12.48
N ILE A 314 -16.57 27.47 -11.81
CA ILE A 314 -16.42 27.56 -10.36
C ILE A 314 -16.25 29.02 -9.91
N ASN A 315 -16.90 29.36 -8.79
CA ASN A 315 -16.62 30.61 -8.09
C ASN A 315 -15.44 30.41 -7.13
N ALA A 316 -14.25 30.90 -7.52
CA ALA A 316 -13.02 30.76 -6.75
C ALA A 316 -13.02 31.49 -5.38
N ASN A 317 -14.04 32.30 -5.07
CA ASN A 317 -14.18 32.92 -3.76
C ASN A 317 -14.79 31.99 -2.71
N LEU A 318 -15.33 30.84 -3.12
CA LEU A 318 -15.92 29.84 -2.24
C LEU A 318 -14.92 28.67 -2.04
N PRO A 319 -15.06 27.90 -0.94
CA PRO A 319 -14.22 26.76 -0.72
C PRO A 319 -14.32 25.71 -1.82
N ILE A 320 -13.19 25.14 -2.20
CA ILE A 320 -13.08 24.09 -3.21
C ILE A 320 -12.39 22.87 -2.60
N ILE A 321 -13.10 21.74 -2.64
CA ILE A 321 -12.58 20.42 -2.25
C ILE A 321 -12.39 19.61 -3.54
N LEU A 322 -11.18 19.11 -3.78
CA LEU A 322 -10.84 18.30 -4.95
C LEU A 322 -10.71 16.83 -4.57
N LEU A 323 -11.39 15.94 -5.30
CA LEU A 323 -11.15 14.50 -5.28
C LEU A 323 -10.20 14.14 -6.42
N SER A 324 -9.02 13.64 -6.10
CA SER A 324 -8.04 13.15 -7.06
C SER A 324 -7.28 11.98 -6.44
N HIS A 325 -7.36 10.82 -7.08
CA HIS A 325 -6.91 9.56 -6.52
C HIS A 325 -5.42 9.55 -6.15
N ASP A 326 -4.53 9.91 -7.09
CA ASP A 326 -3.07 9.86 -6.88
C ASP A 326 -2.55 11.17 -6.25
N PRO A 327 -1.91 11.13 -5.08
CA PRO A 327 -1.41 12.31 -4.38
C PRO A 327 -0.29 13.05 -5.12
N SER A 328 0.37 12.43 -6.10
CA SER A 328 1.40 13.09 -6.90
C SER A 328 0.85 14.25 -7.76
N HIS A 329 -0.47 14.27 -7.99
CA HIS A 329 -1.17 15.35 -8.68
C HIS A 329 -1.01 16.69 -7.93
N TRP A 330 -0.98 16.65 -6.62
CA TRP A 330 -0.94 17.85 -5.76
C TRP A 330 0.28 18.75 -6.05
N GLU A 331 1.51 18.19 -5.95
CA GLU A 331 2.73 18.96 -6.23
C GLU A 331 2.90 19.25 -7.73
N ALA A 332 2.48 18.32 -8.60
CA ALA A 332 2.77 18.43 -10.02
C ALA A 332 1.87 19.41 -10.76
N GLU A 333 0.61 19.56 -10.34
CA GLU A 333 -0.36 20.39 -11.05
C GLU A 333 -1.21 21.29 -10.14
N VAL A 334 -1.72 20.76 -9.01
CA VAL A 334 -2.67 21.49 -8.18
C VAL A 334 -2.02 22.72 -7.53
N ILE A 335 -0.86 22.55 -6.88
CA ILE A 335 -0.14 23.67 -6.25
C ILE A 335 0.19 24.76 -7.26
N PRO A 336 0.86 24.48 -8.39
CA PRO A 336 1.33 25.52 -9.28
C PRO A 336 0.25 26.19 -10.13
N LYS A 337 -0.86 25.50 -10.43
CA LYS A 337 -1.85 26.00 -11.40
C LYS A 337 -3.21 26.36 -10.80
N TYR A 338 -3.59 25.75 -9.66
CA TYR A 338 -4.93 25.88 -9.06
C TYR A 338 -4.86 26.29 -7.60
N PRO A 339 -4.31 27.48 -7.28
CA PRO A 339 -4.12 27.94 -5.88
C PRO A 339 -5.43 28.15 -5.12
N GLU A 340 -6.59 28.17 -5.80
CA GLU A 340 -7.94 28.26 -5.23
C GLU A 340 -8.44 26.93 -4.64
N VAL A 341 -7.87 25.78 -5.04
CA VAL A 341 -8.19 24.48 -4.43
C VAL A 341 -7.63 24.45 -3.00
N GLN A 342 -8.50 24.44 -2.01
CA GLN A 342 -8.09 24.56 -0.61
C GLN A 342 -7.81 23.21 0.05
N LEU A 343 -8.53 22.17 -0.35
CA LEU A 343 -8.36 20.81 0.14
C LEU A 343 -8.40 19.83 -1.03
N MET A 344 -7.37 18.99 -1.13
CA MET A 344 -7.35 17.82 -2.01
C MET A 344 -7.45 16.56 -1.16
N LEU A 345 -8.30 15.62 -1.57
CA LEU A 345 -8.45 14.30 -0.96
C LEU A 345 -7.94 13.24 -1.93
N SER A 346 -7.09 12.33 -1.44
CA SER A 346 -6.44 11.29 -2.23
C SER A 346 -6.34 9.96 -1.48
N GLY A 347 -6.01 8.89 -2.21
CA GLY A 347 -5.70 7.55 -1.70
C GLY A 347 -4.45 6.97 -2.33
N HIS A 348 -4.59 5.87 -3.10
CA HIS A 348 -3.62 5.27 -4.00
C HIS A 348 -2.44 4.54 -3.35
N THR A 349 -1.81 5.12 -2.34
CA THR A 349 -0.53 4.62 -1.82
C THR A 349 -0.67 3.47 -0.86
N HIS A 350 -1.84 3.33 -0.22
CA HIS A 350 -2.10 2.43 0.92
C HIS A 350 -1.07 2.54 2.06
N GLY A 351 -0.16 3.53 2.02
CA GLY A 351 1.05 3.51 2.83
C GLY A 351 1.85 2.22 2.64
N MET A 352 1.78 1.61 1.44
CA MET A 352 2.34 0.30 1.09
C MET A 352 1.85 -0.84 1.99
N GLN A 353 0.78 -0.63 2.78
CA GLN A 353 0.24 -1.60 3.76
C GLN A 353 1.28 -2.08 4.79
N PHE A 354 2.46 -1.47 4.79
CA PHE A 354 3.60 -1.83 5.61
C PHE A 354 4.35 -0.58 6.09
N GLY A 355 4.55 -0.47 7.39
CA GLY A 355 5.26 0.65 7.97
C GLY A 355 5.13 0.73 9.49
N LEU A 356 5.58 1.83 10.03
CA LEU A 356 5.46 2.18 11.44
C LEU A 356 4.81 3.55 11.54
N GLU A 357 3.78 3.64 12.36
CA GLU A 357 3.10 4.92 12.59
C GLU A 357 2.72 5.07 14.06
N ASN A 358 3.18 6.16 14.64
CA ASN A 358 2.81 6.60 15.97
C ASN A 358 2.66 8.15 15.97
N PRO A 359 2.24 8.80 17.05
CA PRO A 359 2.05 10.24 17.06
C PRO A 359 3.29 11.09 16.70
N TYR A 360 4.48 10.56 16.85
CA TYR A 360 5.74 11.29 16.69
C TYR A 360 6.51 10.90 15.42
N PHE A 361 6.21 9.74 14.85
CA PHE A 361 6.99 9.18 13.76
C PHE A 361 6.09 8.37 12.83
N LYS A 362 6.26 8.60 11.52
CA LYS A 362 5.65 7.74 10.50
C LYS A 362 6.68 7.37 9.44
N TRP A 363 6.73 6.10 9.12
CA TRP A 363 7.64 5.55 8.12
C TRP A 363 6.98 4.42 7.34
N SER A 364 7.19 4.42 6.05
CA SER A 364 6.87 3.33 5.13
C SER A 364 7.85 3.36 3.98
N PRO A 365 8.20 2.21 3.37
CA PRO A 365 9.03 2.21 2.15
C PRO A 365 8.44 3.03 1.00
N VAL A 366 7.13 3.24 0.97
CA VAL A 366 6.46 4.05 -0.06
C VAL A 366 6.94 5.51 -0.06
N GLN A 367 7.50 6.03 1.04
CA GLN A 367 8.04 7.40 1.13
C GLN A 367 9.16 7.69 0.12
N TRP A 368 9.85 6.66 -0.36
CA TRP A 368 10.89 6.80 -1.39
C TRP A 368 10.30 6.94 -2.80
N VAL A 369 9.00 6.67 -2.96
CA VAL A 369 8.26 6.82 -4.23
C VAL A 369 7.30 7.99 -4.18
N TYR A 370 6.59 8.16 -3.06
CA TYR A 370 5.60 9.22 -2.81
C TYR A 370 5.99 10.02 -1.57
N LYS A 371 6.27 11.32 -1.74
CA LYS A 371 6.52 12.21 -0.60
C LYS A 371 5.27 12.35 0.29
N GLN A 372 4.11 12.49 -0.35
CA GLN A 372 2.81 12.54 0.30
C GLN A 372 2.16 11.16 0.20
N TRP A 373 2.33 10.35 1.24
CA TRP A 373 1.89 8.96 1.20
C TRP A 373 0.81 8.59 2.23
N ALA A 374 0.59 9.37 3.26
CA ALA A 374 -0.48 9.15 4.25
C ALA A 374 -0.70 10.36 5.15
N GLY A 375 -1.96 10.65 5.49
CA GLY A 375 -2.35 11.70 6.42
C GLY A 375 -2.31 13.11 5.80
N MET A 376 -2.22 14.12 6.64
CA MET A 376 -2.29 15.52 6.26
C MET A 376 -0.94 16.08 5.83
N TYR A 377 -0.96 16.83 4.73
CA TYR A 377 0.11 17.69 4.24
C TYR A 377 -0.46 19.08 3.97
N GLN A 378 0.36 20.11 4.14
CA GLN A 378 -0.10 21.49 4.04
C GLN A 378 0.99 22.38 3.44
N THR A 379 0.57 23.31 2.59
CA THR A 379 1.29 24.51 2.21
C THR A 379 0.65 25.72 2.91
N GLU A 380 1.12 26.93 2.64
CA GLU A 380 0.49 28.16 3.18
C GLU A 380 -0.99 28.32 2.79
N LYS A 381 -1.39 27.80 1.63
CA LYS A 381 -2.72 28.04 1.05
C LYS A 381 -3.57 26.79 0.83
N GLN A 382 -2.95 25.62 0.75
CA GLN A 382 -3.58 24.38 0.32
C GLN A 382 -3.29 23.23 1.27
N GLN A 383 -4.25 22.32 1.39
CA GLN A 383 -4.14 21.12 2.19
C GLN A 383 -4.34 19.88 1.31
N LEU A 384 -3.59 18.83 1.59
CA LEU A 384 -3.78 17.51 1.00
C LEU A 384 -3.98 16.51 2.13
N TYR A 385 -5.00 15.67 2.02
CA TYR A 385 -5.15 14.50 2.85
C TYR A 385 -5.06 13.22 2.02
N VAL A 386 -4.14 12.33 2.41
CA VAL A 386 -3.95 11.02 1.75
C VAL A 386 -4.46 9.92 2.67
N ASN A 387 -5.56 9.27 2.28
CA ASN A 387 -6.17 8.15 2.98
C ASN A 387 -5.33 6.88 2.77
N ARG A 388 -5.26 5.99 3.77
CA ARG A 388 -4.48 4.73 3.71
C ARG A 388 -5.21 3.57 3.06
N GLY A 389 -6.41 3.82 2.54
CA GLY A 389 -7.27 2.84 1.91
C GLY A 389 -8.12 2.05 2.89
N PHE A 390 -9.35 1.75 2.46
CA PHE A 390 -10.30 0.90 3.18
C PHE A 390 -9.97 -0.58 3.02
N GLY A 391 -9.63 -1.01 1.82
CA GLY A 391 -9.28 -2.39 1.50
C GLY A 391 -7.77 -2.66 1.49
N PHE A 392 -7.38 -3.60 0.65
CA PHE A 392 -5.97 -4.00 0.46
C PHE A 392 -5.75 -4.56 -0.94
N LEU A 393 -4.51 -4.48 -1.42
CA LEU A 393 -4.12 -4.97 -2.73
C LEU A 393 -2.80 -5.76 -2.65
N GLY A 394 -2.67 -6.84 -3.41
CA GLY A 394 -1.45 -7.66 -3.49
C GLY A 394 -1.20 -8.43 -2.20
N TYR A 395 -0.57 -7.81 -1.21
CA TYR A 395 -0.39 -8.41 0.11
C TYR A 395 -1.71 -8.39 0.92
N PRO A 396 -2.28 -9.57 1.31
CA PRO A 396 -3.57 -9.64 2.00
C PRO A 396 -3.43 -9.37 3.50
N GLY A 397 -2.79 -8.26 3.84
CA GLY A 397 -2.49 -7.88 5.22
C GLY A 397 -2.10 -6.41 5.38
N ARG A 398 -1.98 -6.01 6.63
CA ARG A 398 -1.57 -4.65 7.03
C ARG A 398 -0.60 -4.73 8.20
N VAL A 399 0.63 -4.21 8.04
CA VAL A 399 1.65 -4.14 9.09
C VAL A 399 1.89 -2.67 9.47
N GLY A 400 1.43 -2.28 10.65
CA GLY A 400 1.59 -0.92 11.18
C GLY A 400 0.75 0.17 10.51
N ILE A 401 0.42 0.03 9.23
CA ILE A 401 -0.45 0.94 8.47
C ILE A 401 -1.82 0.28 8.31
N LEU A 402 -2.75 0.60 9.20
CA LEU A 402 -4.07 -0.05 9.26
C LEU A 402 -5.05 0.56 8.23
N PRO A 403 -6.14 -0.18 7.87
CA PRO A 403 -7.20 0.36 7.02
C PRO A 403 -7.86 1.57 7.66
N GLU A 404 -8.19 2.57 6.84
CA GLU A 404 -8.59 3.87 7.32
C GLU A 404 -9.98 4.29 6.83
N ILE A 405 -10.76 4.83 7.77
CA ILE A 405 -11.96 5.62 7.54
C ILE A 405 -11.66 7.02 8.10
N THR A 406 -11.56 8.04 7.25
CA THR A 406 -11.27 9.40 7.71
C THR A 406 -12.57 10.15 7.99
N LEU A 407 -12.73 10.67 9.21
CA LEU A 407 -13.79 11.61 9.55
C LEU A 407 -13.21 13.03 9.55
N ILE A 408 -13.63 13.84 8.61
CA ILE A 408 -13.27 15.26 8.50
C ILE A 408 -14.43 16.08 9.06
N GLU A 409 -14.13 16.97 10.00
CA GLU A 409 -15.07 17.98 10.51
C GLU A 409 -14.61 19.34 10.01
N LEU A 410 -15.48 20.04 9.29
CA LEU A 410 -15.22 21.41 8.84
C LEU A 410 -15.39 22.40 9.99
N VAL A 411 -14.40 23.28 10.21
CA VAL A 411 -14.35 24.22 11.34
C VAL A 411 -14.13 25.66 10.90
#